data_1733538b7ba9cc40cdae501346d3511e
#
_entry.id   1733538b7ba9cc40cdae501346d3511e
#
_cell.length_a   1.000
_cell.length_b   1.000
_cell.length_c   1.000
_cell.angle_alpha   90.00
_cell.angle_beta   90.00
_cell.angle_gamma   90.00
#
_symmetry.space_group_name_H-M   'P 1'
#
loop_
_entity.id
_entity.type
_entity.pdbx_description
1 polymer ?
#
loop_
_entity_poly.entity_id
_entity_poly.type
_entity_poly.pdbx_seq_one_letter_code
_entity_poly.pdbx_strand_id
1 'polypeptide(L)'
;MNTLRAMWVLTVLAWPVPGAAQSLLVPMDRVKENHLKAYGLTYWALEQYGEAEWLLNYRGGSFLLPDMQGLRRQAALRGITIEAVSGADIAGIRAVIADSNMETVILEKAPKVAIYTPPNSTPWDDPVTMALEYAQIPYETIWDDDVVRGNLGEYEWLHLHHEDFTGQYSKFFLTYGGSAWLKDEVSRNEEMAERLGFATVPDLKKGVARRLRQFVEDGGFLLAMCSATETLELALGAEQADIAASYADGTPPDPDATEKMQWDLTMAFTDAVIQIGASVNAFSDIDAHQVNTPWRLELGAFTLFDFSAKFDPVPTMLTQNHVSVIPDFYGLTTSFRTDRLKPGTIVLARDGDIAKYVHGNFGEGTWTYFGGHDPEDPEHQIGDPPTDLDLHRASPGYRLILNNVLFPAARKQRLKT
;
A
#
# COMPACT_ATOMS: atom_id res chain seq x y z
N MET A 1 -8.94 -84.29 -37.73
CA MET A 1 -9.67 -83.02 -37.86
C MET A 1 -9.22 -82.11 -36.71
N ASN A 2 -8.23 -81.26 -36.95
CA ASN A 2 -7.68 -80.33 -35.96
C ASN A 2 -8.16 -78.95 -36.32
N THR A 3 -9.04 -78.38 -35.46
CA THR A 3 -9.51 -77.00 -35.57
C THR A 3 -8.56 -76.07 -34.81
N LEU A 4 -7.72 -75.28 -35.49
CA LEU A 4 -6.98 -74.17 -34.90
C LEU A 4 -7.99 -73.03 -34.56
N ARG A 5 -8.08 -72.64 -33.29
CA ARG A 5 -8.77 -71.41 -32.83
C ARG A 5 -7.74 -70.30 -32.86
N ALA A 6 -7.89 -69.32 -33.77
CA ALA A 6 -7.13 -68.07 -33.77
C ALA A 6 -7.65 -67.16 -32.64
N MET A 7 -6.76 -66.82 -31.72
CA MET A 7 -7.03 -65.88 -30.62
C MET A 7 -6.60 -64.48 -31.07
N TRP A 8 -7.55 -63.59 -31.34
CA TRP A 8 -7.28 -62.19 -31.62
C TRP A 8 -6.99 -61.43 -30.30
N VAL A 9 -5.75 -60.99 -30.14
CA VAL A 9 -5.37 -60.06 -29.04
C VAL A 9 -5.67 -58.65 -29.51
N LEU A 10 -6.72 -58.02 -28.96
CA LEU A 10 -6.98 -56.58 -29.12
C LEU A 10 -5.99 -55.82 -28.24
N THR A 11 -4.97 -55.25 -28.86
CA THR A 11 -4.10 -54.28 -28.17
C THR A 11 -4.83 -52.93 -28.14
N VAL A 12 -5.41 -52.61 -26.98
CA VAL A 12 -5.97 -51.27 -26.72
C VAL A 12 -4.80 -50.32 -26.54
N LEU A 13 -4.50 -49.52 -27.58
CA LEU A 13 -3.64 -48.36 -27.46
C LEU A 13 -4.36 -47.32 -26.59
N ALA A 14 -4.02 -47.27 -25.31
CA ALA A 14 -4.43 -46.17 -24.44
C ALA A 14 -3.70 -44.92 -24.90
N TRP A 15 -4.40 -44.02 -25.59
CA TRP A 15 -3.92 -42.68 -25.79
C TRP A 15 -3.82 -41.98 -24.46
N PRO A 16 -2.68 -41.28 -24.16
CA PRO A 16 -2.61 -40.50 -22.93
C PRO A 16 -3.71 -39.44 -22.97
N VAL A 17 -4.65 -39.53 -22.09
CA VAL A 17 -5.61 -38.43 -21.82
C VAL A 17 -4.74 -37.27 -21.34
N PRO A 18 -4.74 -36.09 -22.02
CA PRO A 18 -4.04 -34.94 -21.49
C PRO A 18 -4.54 -34.72 -20.07
N GLY A 19 -3.61 -34.74 -19.09
CA GLY A 19 -3.93 -34.50 -17.71
C GLY A 19 -4.70 -33.19 -17.63
N ALA A 20 -5.88 -33.20 -17.00
CA ALA A 20 -6.64 -31.98 -16.80
C ALA A 20 -5.72 -30.94 -16.12
N ALA A 21 -5.75 -29.72 -16.59
CA ALA A 21 -5.02 -28.63 -15.94
C ALA A 21 -5.50 -28.56 -14.50
N GLN A 22 -4.57 -28.47 -13.54
CA GLN A 22 -4.90 -28.39 -12.13
C GLN A 22 -4.91 -26.95 -11.64
N SER A 23 -4.20 -26.05 -12.35
CA SER A 23 -4.09 -24.64 -11.96
C SER A 23 -3.91 -23.74 -13.20
N LEU A 24 -4.08 -22.45 -12.99
CA LEU A 24 -3.85 -21.40 -13.96
C LEU A 24 -2.68 -20.53 -13.47
N LEU A 25 -1.61 -20.50 -14.24
CA LEU A 25 -0.51 -19.58 -14.01
C LEU A 25 -0.83 -18.23 -14.67
N VAL A 26 -0.72 -17.16 -13.91
CA VAL A 26 -0.80 -15.77 -14.37
C VAL A 26 0.63 -15.22 -14.42
N PRO A 27 1.28 -15.19 -15.61
CA PRO A 27 2.66 -14.74 -15.73
C PRO A 27 2.77 -13.23 -15.59
N MET A 28 3.85 -12.78 -14.94
CA MET A 28 4.13 -11.36 -14.67
C MET A 28 5.47 -10.89 -15.30
N ASP A 29 6.04 -11.69 -16.21
CA ASP A 29 7.34 -11.46 -16.82
C ASP A 29 7.28 -10.69 -18.16
N ARG A 30 6.09 -10.41 -18.67
CA ARG A 30 5.90 -9.74 -19.96
C ARG A 30 5.44 -8.29 -19.75
N VAL A 31 6.26 -7.34 -20.12
CA VAL A 31 5.98 -5.89 -19.97
C VAL A 31 4.69 -5.44 -20.66
N LYS A 32 4.24 -6.16 -21.71
CA LYS A 32 3.00 -5.84 -22.44
C LYS A 32 1.73 -6.38 -21.76
N GLU A 33 1.88 -7.26 -20.77
CA GLU A 33 0.75 -7.79 -20.02
C GLU A 33 0.26 -6.77 -19.01
N ASN A 34 -1.00 -6.88 -18.65
CA ASN A 34 -1.58 -5.99 -17.65
C ASN A 34 -1.34 -6.54 -16.24
N HIS A 35 -0.18 -6.18 -15.66
CA HIS A 35 0.20 -6.62 -14.33
C HIS A 35 -0.77 -6.11 -13.26
N LEU A 36 -1.22 -4.86 -13.35
CA LEU A 36 -2.10 -4.28 -12.34
C LEU A 36 -3.44 -5.03 -12.26
N LYS A 37 -4.04 -5.36 -13.41
CA LYS A 37 -5.27 -6.17 -13.44
C LYS A 37 -5.05 -7.61 -12.98
N ALA A 38 -3.84 -8.15 -13.07
CA ALA A 38 -3.53 -9.48 -12.56
C ALA A 38 -3.65 -9.57 -11.03
N TYR A 39 -3.27 -8.49 -10.30
CA TYR A 39 -3.55 -8.40 -8.85
C TYR A 39 -5.05 -8.44 -8.57
N GLY A 40 -5.85 -7.70 -9.32
CA GLY A 40 -7.31 -7.72 -9.17
C GLY A 40 -7.94 -9.08 -9.51
N LEU A 41 -7.40 -9.80 -10.50
CA LEU A 41 -7.84 -11.18 -10.78
C LEU A 41 -7.50 -12.11 -9.61
N THR A 42 -6.31 -11.96 -9.02
CA THR A 42 -5.88 -12.73 -7.86
C THR A 42 -6.73 -12.41 -6.63
N TYR A 43 -7.00 -11.15 -6.39
CA TYR A 43 -7.90 -10.72 -5.31
C TYR A 43 -9.30 -11.30 -5.49
N TRP A 44 -9.87 -11.23 -6.70
CA TRP A 44 -11.16 -11.85 -7.01
C TRP A 44 -11.15 -13.37 -6.80
N ALA A 45 -10.03 -14.04 -7.14
CA ALA A 45 -9.89 -15.48 -6.88
C ALA A 45 -9.92 -15.78 -5.38
N LEU A 46 -9.28 -14.95 -4.55
CA LEU A 46 -9.31 -15.07 -3.09
C LEU A 46 -10.72 -14.89 -2.52
N GLU A 47 -11.48 -13.91 -3.02
CA GLU A 47 -12.89 -13.71 -2.61
C GLU A 47 -13.77 -14.93 -2.93
N GLN A 48 -13.57 -15.56 -4.08
CA GLN A 48 -14.44 -16.63 -4.56
C GLN A 48 -14.03 -18.03 -4.07
N TYR A 49 -12.71 -18.25 -3.90
CA TYR A 49 -12.15 -19.59 -3.67
C TYR A 49 -11.29 -19.69 -2.40
N GLY A 50 -10.94 -18.56 -1.79
CA GLY A 50 -10.28 -18.51 -0.48
C GLY A 50 -8.78 -18.79 -0.49
N GLU A 51 -8.17 -19.22 -1.60
CA GLU A 51 -6.74 -19.51 -1.66
C GLU A 51 -6.15 -19.22 -3.04
N ALA A 52 -4.94 -18.66 -3.04
CA ALA A 52 -4.09 -18.48 -4.21
C ALA A 52 -2.62 -18.62 -3.80
N GLU A 53 -1.72 -18.78 -4.78
CA GLU A 53 -0.29 -18.79 -4.51
C GLU A 53 0.39 -17.64 -5.24
N TRP A 54 1.25 -16.92 -4.53
CA TRP A 54 2.14 -15.92 -5.11
C TRP A 54 3.54 -16.51 -5.23
N LEU A 55 4.02 -16.62 -6.47
CA LEU A 55 5.32 -17.20 -6.78
C LEU A 55 6.35 -16.07 -6.88
N LEU A 56 6.93 -15.68 -5.74
CA LEU A 56 7.86 -14.54 -5.65
C LEU A 56 9.07 -14.76 -6.54
N ASN A 57 9.39 -13.77 -7.36
CA ASN A 57 10.43 -13.75 -8.38
C ASN A 57 10.27 -14.77 -9.53
N TYR A 58 9.39 -15.75 -9.42
CA TYR A 58 9.14 -16.66 -10.54
C TYR A 58 8.37 -15.93 -11.63
N ARG A 59 8.99 -15.80 -12.82
CA ARG A 59 8.44 -15.08 -13.98
C ARG A 59 7.85 -13.71 -13.62
N GLY A 60 8.62 -12.91 -12.87
CA GLY A 60 8.21 -11.56 -12.47
C GLY A 60 7.24 -11.50 -11.29
N GLY A 61 7.12 -12.56 -10.47
CA GLY A 61 6.21 -12.63 -9.33
C GLY A 61 4.81 -13.07 -9.74
N SER A 62 4.73 -14.18 -10.46
CA SER A 62 3.51 -14.77 -11.01
C SER A 62 2.54 -15.25 -9.93
N PHE A 63 1.27 -15.39 -10.30
CA PHE A 63 0.26 -16.02 -9.44
C PHE A 63 -0.12 -17.40 -9.98
N LEU A 64 -0.38 -18.34 -9.07
CA LEU A 64 -0.92 -19.65 -9.38
C LEU A 64 -2.30 -19.78 -8.75
N LEU A 65 -3.33 -19.89 -9.59
CA LEU A 65 -4.74 -19.84 -9.21
C LEU A 65 -5.42 -21.17 -9.52
N PRO A 66 -6.53 -21.54 -8.86
CA PRO A 66 -7.27 -22.75 -9.19
C PRO A 66 -7.84 -22.71 -10.61
N ASP A 67 -7.85 -23.85 -11.30
CA ASP A 67 -8.44 -23.93 -12.63
C ASP A 67 -9.96 -24.01 -12.57
N MET A 68 -10.60 -22.86 -12.52
CA MET A 68 -12.04 -22.69 -12.45
C MET A 68 -12.57 -21.94 -13.68
N GLN A 69 -13.72 -22.38 -14.20
CA GLN A 69 -14.33 -21.74 -15.37
C GLN A 69 -14.62 -20.23 -15.14
N GLY A 70 -15.06 -19.88 -13.92
CA GLY A 70 -15.27 -18.48 -13.53
C GLY A 70 -14.01 -17.65 -13.67
N LEU A 71 -12.88 -18.20 -13.25
CA LEU A 71 -11.57 -17.53 -13.30
C LEU A 71 -11.07 -17.35 -14.73
N ARG A 72 -11.21 -18.37 -15.59
CA ARG A 72 -10.92 -18.25 -17.03
C ARG A 72 -11.74 -17.15 -17.69
N ARG A 73 -13.03 -17.06 -17.34
CA ARG A 73 -13.93 -15.99 -17.83
C ARG A 73 -13.47 -14.61 -17.34
N GLN A 74 -13.13 -14.46 -16.07
CA GLN A 74 -12.65 -13.19 -15.50
C GLN A 74 -11.33 -12.74 -16.11
N ALA A 75 -10.39 -13.66 -16.31
CA ALA A 75 -9.13 -13.40 -17.02
C ALA A 75 -9.38 -12.86 -18.42
N ALA A 76 -10.26 -13.51 -19.19
CA ALA A 76 -10.61 -13.07 -20.54
C ALA A 76 -11.28 -11.69 -20.56
N LEU A 77 -12.21 -11.41 -19.64
CA LEU A 77 -12.88 -10.10 -19.52
C LEU A 77 -11.94 -8.95 -19.16
N ARG A 78 -10.90 -9.25 -18.37
CA ARG A 78 -9.87 -8.29 -17.94
C ARG A 78 -8.70 -8.19 -18.93
N GLY A 79 -8.66 -9.04 -19.96
CA GLY A 79 -7.56 -9.10 -20.93
C GLY A 79 -6.26 -9.64 -20.34
N ILE A 80 -6.34 -10.52 -19.33
CA ILE A 80 -5.19 -11.11 -18.66
C ILE A 80 -4.83 -12.44 -19.29
N THR A 81 -3.55 -12.62 -19.60
CA THR A 81 -3.02 -13.90 -20.08
C THR A 81 -2.96 -14.90 -18.92
N ILE A 82 -3.46 -16.10 -19.15
CA ILE A 82 -3.37 -17.24 -18.24
C ILE A 82 -2.82 -18.46 -18.98
N GLU A 83 -2.01 -19.24 -18.31
CA GLU A 83 -1.44 -20.50 -18.82
C GLU A 83 -1.99 -21.66 -17.99
N ALA A 84 -2.63 -22.63 -18.65
CA ALA A 84 -3.08 -23.83 -17.97
C ALA A 84 -1.88 -24.73 -17.67
N VAL A 85 -1.68 -25.10 -16.40
CA VAL A 85 -0.56 -25.92 -15.95
C VAL A 85 -1.03 -27.21 -15.33
N SER A 86 -0.36 -28.32 -15.71
CA SER A 86 -0.59 -29.66 -15.17
C SER A 86 0.16 -29.84 -13.83
N GLY A 87 -0.14 -30.94 -13.13
CA GLY A 87 0.64 -31.31 -11.94
C GLY A 87 2.13 -31.52 -12.21
N ALA A 88 2.50 -31.97 -13.41
CA ALA A 88 3.90 -32.12 -13.80
C ALA A 88 4.57 -30.74 -13.99
N ASP A 89 3.86 -29.78 -14.62
CA ASP A 89 4.35 -28.42 -14.79
C ASP A 89 4.54 -27.73 -13.41
N ILE A 90 3.58 -27.90 -12.50
CA ILE A 90 3.66 -27.39 -11.13
C ILE A 90 4.88 -27.96 -10.39
N ALA A 91 5.14 -29.28 -10.53
CA ALA A 91 6.33 -29.89 -9.94
C ALA A 91 7.63 -29.28 -10.50
N GLY A 92 7.67 -29.01 -11.81
CA GLY A 92 8.78 -28.30 -12.45
C GLY A 92 8.96 -26.88 -11.92
N ILE A 93 7.87 -26.11 -11.78
CA ILE A 93 7.86 -24.77 -11.19
C ILE A 93 8.42 -24.81 -9.77
N ARG A 94 7.97 -25.76 -8.93
CA ARG A 94 8.45 -25.92 -7.56
C ARG A 94 9.96 -26.22 -7.49
N ALA A 95 10.48 -27.03 -8.43
CA ALA A 95 11.90 -27.33 -8.51
C ALA A 95 12.71 -26.07 -8.82
N VAL A 96 12.28 -25.26 -9.79
CA VAL A 96 12.93 -23.98 -10.12
C VAL A 96 12.92 -23.02 -8.92
N ILE A 97 11.79 -22.91 -8.23
CA ILE A 97 11.66 -22.07 -7.04
C ILE A 97 12.61 -22.54 -5.93
N ALA A 98 12.72 -23.85 -5.71
CA ALA A 98 13.59 -24.40 -4.68
C ALA A 98 15.07 -24.09 -4.91
N ASP A 99 15.52 -24.08 -6.16
CA ASP A 99 16.92 -23.90 -6.55
C ASP A 99 17.33 -22.44 -6.78
N SER A 100 16.39 -21.48 -6.66
CA SER A 100 16.62 -20.06 -6.98
C SER A 100 16.26 -19.15 -5.82
N ASN A 101 16.55 -17.83 -5.94
CA ASN A 101 16.04 -16.81 -5.02
C ASN A 101 14.55 -16.53 -5.31
N MET A 102 13.74 -17.53 -5.08
CA MET A 102 12.30 -17.53 -5.29
C MET A 102 11.60 -18.20 -4.11
N GLU A 103 10.33 -17.87 -3.86
CA GLU A 103 9.53 -18.51 -2.80
C GLU A 103 8.07 -18.58 -3.24
N THR A 104 7.34 -19.54 -2.67
CA THR A 104 5.88 -19.61 -2.80
C THR A 104 5.24 -19.08 -1.53
N VAL A 105 4.45 -18.04 -1.66
CA VAL A 105 3.63 -17.48 -0.59
C VAL A 105 2.18 -17.87 -0.83
N ILE A 106 1.57 -18.51 0.17
CA ILE A 106 0.14 -18.81 0.15
C ILE A 106 -0.62 -17.55 0.55
N LEU A 107 -1.60 -17.18 -0.25
CA LEU A 107 -2.58 -16.14 0.04
C LEU A 107 -3.87 -16.82 0.50
N GLU A 108 -4.36 -16.44 1.69
CA GLU A 108 -5.44 -17.20 2.38
C GLU A 108 -6.79 -16.51 2.34
N LYS A 109 -6.84 -15.21 2.05
CA LYS A 109 -8.08 -14.43 2.01
C LYS A 109 -7.92 -13.16 1.19
N ALA A 110 -9.03 -12.61 0.71
CA ALA A 110 -9.09 -11.23 0.22
C ALA A 110 -9.25 -10.30 1.44
N PRO A 111 -8.32 -9.38 1.71
CA PRO A 111 -8.48 -8.44 2.82
C PRO A 111 -9.61 -7.46 2.55
N LYS A 112 -10.44 -7.15 3.54
CA LYS A 112 -11.42 -6.07 3.43
C LYS A 112 -10.70 -4.72 3.51
N VAL A 113 -10.82 -3.94 2.44
CA VAL A 113 -10.07 -2.69 2.22
C VAL A 113 -10.91 -1.48 2.60
N ALA A 114 -10.33 -0.55 3.36
CA ALA A 114 -10.88 0.76 3.59
C ALA A 114 -9.91 1.87 3.16
N ILE A 115 -10.48 2.96 2.64
CA ILE A 115 -9.77 4.20 2.30
C ILE A 115 -10.29 5.30 3.21
N TYR A 116 -9.39 5.91 3.98
CA TYR A 116 -9.73 7.08 4.78
C TYR A 116 -9.67 8.33 3.90
N THR A 117 -10.81 8.93 3.63
CA THR A 117 -10.92 10.07 2.72
C THR A 117 -12.17 10.90 3.00
N PRO A 118 -12.15 12.22 2.78
CA PRO A 118 -13.35 13.05 2.90
C PRO A 118 -14.47 12.59 1.96
N PRO A 119 -15.74 12.67 2.37
CA PRO A 119 -16.87 12.17 1.58
C PRO A 119 -17.05 12.79 0.18
N ASN A 120 -16.39 13.92 -0.08
CA ASN A 120 -16.45 14.64 -1.34
C ASN A 120 -15.14 14.58 -2.15
N SER A 121 -14.17 13.78 -1.72
CA SER A 121 -12.94 13.58 -2.49
C SER A 121 -13.23 12.76 -3.76
N THR A 122 -12.36 12.93 -4.74
CA THR A 122 -12.46 12.24 -6.02
C THR A 122 -11.44 11.10 -6.06
N PRO A 123 -11.80 9.91 -6.57
CA PRO A 123 -10.92 8.75 -6.55
C PRO A 123 -9.57 8.95 -7.24
N TRP A 124 -9.52 9.82 -8.24
CA TRP A 124 -8.31 10.07 -9.03
C TRP A 124 -7.31 11.04 -8.41
N ASP A 125 -7.59 11.57 -7.24
CA ASP A 125 -6.66 12.38 -6.46
C ASP A 125 -5.78 11.53 -5.53
N ASP A 126 -5.96 10.21 -5.57
CA ASP A 126 -5.23 9.23 -4.77
C ASP A 126 -4.79 8.04 -5.65
N PRO A 127 -3.48 7.82 -5.83
CA PRO A 127 -2.94 6.74 -6.65
C PRO A 127 -3.31 5.35 -6.14
N VAL A 128 -3.51 5.18 -4.84
CA VAL A 128 -3.97 3.89 -4.28
C VAL A 128 -5.40 3.62 -4.71
N THR A 129 -6.28 4.59 -4.59
CA THR A 129 -7.66 4.49 -5.05
C THR A 129 -7.73 4.23 -6.55
N MET A 130 -6.91 4.95 -7.37
CA MET A 130 -6.80 4.67 -8.81
C MET A 130 -6.33 3.25 -9.10
N ALA A 131 -5.34 2.73 -8.36
CA ALA A 131 -4.85 1.36 -8.51
C ALA A 131 -5.94 0.33 -8.21
N LEU A 132 -6.72 0.53 -7.13
CA LEU A 132 -7.81 -0.34 -6.73
C LEU A 132 -8.95 -0.34 -7.77
N GLU A 133 -9.37 0.84 -8.22
CA GLU A 133 -10.36 1.00 -9.29
C GLU A 133 -9.94 0.30 -10.59
N TYR A 134 -8.70 0.55 -11.04
CA TYR A 134 -8.17 -0.04 -12.25
C TYR A 134 -8.03 -1.56 -12.16
N ALA A 135 -7.56 -2.06 -11.03
CA ALA A 135 -7.45 -3.50 -10.75
C ALA A 135 -8.81 -4.15 -10.46
N GLN A 136 -9.86 -3.36 -10.25
CA GLN A 136 -11.20 -3.81 -9.83
C GLN A 136 -11.15 -4.55 -8.49
N ILE A 137 -10.45 -3.99 -7.52
CA ILE A 137 -10.41 -4.43 -6.13
C ILE A 137 -11.41 -3.58 -5.35
N PRO A 138 -12.43 -4.18 -4.70
CA PRO A 138 -13.42 -3.43 -3.95
C PRO A 138 -12.82 -2.79 -2.69
N TYR A 139 -13.30 -1.62 -2.33
CA TYR A 139 -12.96 -0.90 -1.11
C TYR A 139 -14.16 -0.12 -0.58
N GLU A 140 -14.11 0.26 0.68
CA GLU A 140 -15.07 1.16 1.31
C GLU A 140 -14.35 2.46 1.71
N THR A 141 -15.05 3.59 1.60
CA THR A 141 -14.52 4.88 2.10
C THR A 141 -15.01 5.11 3.51
N ILE A 142 -14.12 5.57 4.38
CA ILE A 142 -14.41 5.92 5.77
C ILE A 142 -13.86 7.31 6.06
N TRP A 143 -14.46 8.00 7.04
CA TRP A 143 -14.02 9.32 7.46
C TRP A 143 -13.97 9.42 9.00
N ASP A 144 -13.73 10.62 9.51
CA ASP A 144 -13.52 10.89 10.95
C ASP A 144 -14.58 10.24 11.85
N ASP A 145 -15.86 10.31 11.47
CA ASP A 145 -16.93 9.76 12.29
C ASP A 145 -16.96 8.22 12.30
N ASP A 146 -16.62 7.58 11.20
CA ASP A 146 -16.49 6.11 11.16
C ASP A 146 -15.32 5.65 12.01
N VAL A 147 -14.19 6.36 11.95
CA VAL A 147 -12.99 6.05 12.73
C VAL A 147 -13.24 6.27 14.23
N VAL A 148 -13.78 7.44 14.63
CA VAL A 148 -14.01 7.77 16.03
C VAL A 148 -15.04 6.85 16.68
N ARG A 149 -16.08 6.41 15.94
CA ARG A 149 -17.08 5.46 16.43
C ARG A 149 -16.56 4.02 16.57
N GLY A 150 -15.36 3.73 16.08
CA GLY A 150 -14.69 2.46 16.30
C GLY A 150 -15.08 1.33 15.35
N ASN A 151 -15.52 1.64 14.14
CA ASN A 151 -15.92 0.64 13.14
C ASN A 151 -14.73 -0.03 12.41
N LEU A 152 -13.48 0.30 12.76
CA LEU A 152 -12.28 -0.16 12.04
C LEU A 152 -12.04 -1.67 12.13
N GLY A 153 -12.55 -2.35 13.16
CA GLY A 153 -12.38 -3.80 13.32
C GLY A 153 -13.02 -4.68 12.23
N GLU A 154 -13.78 -4.08 11.30
CA GLU A 154 -14.32 -4.78 10.14
C GLU A 154 -13.32 -4.90 8.98
N TYR A 155 -12.23 -4.12 9.00
CA TYR A 155 -11.25 -4.03 7.95
C TYR A 155 -9.96 -4.73 8.34
N GLU A 156 -9.26 -5.31 7.37
CA GLU A 156 -7.91 -5.82 7.54
C GLU A 156 -6.86 -4.89 6.96
N TRP A 157 -7.27 -3.99 6.07
CA TRP A 157 -6.38 -3.08 5.35
C TRP A 157 -6.96 -1.68 5.30
N LEU A 158 -6.15 -0.68 5.66
CA LEU A 158 -6.53 0.71 5.69
C LEU A 158 -5.48 1.57 4.98
N HIS A 159 -5.94 2.50 4.13
CA HIS A 159 -5.10 3.49 3.47
C HIS A 159 -5.36 4.91 3.96
N LEU A 160 -4.26 5.64 4.12
CA LEU A 160 -4.21 7.08 4.37
C LEU A 160 -3.32 7.73 3.31
N HIS A 161 -3.74 8.85 2.73
CA HIS A 161 -2.95 9.48 1.68
C HIS A 161 -2.38 10.84 2.09
N HIS A 162 -3.07 11.91 1.79
CA HIS A 162 -2.56 13.28 1.96
C HIS A 162 -3.26 14.04 3.09
N GLU A 163 -4.00 13.34 3.94
CA GLU A 163 -4.67 13.96 5.06
C GLU A 163 -3.70 14.50 6.09
N ASP A 164 -4.05 15.66 6.65
CA ASP A 164 -3.31 16.30 7.71
C ASP A 164 -3.91 15.97 9.08
N PHE A 165 -3.34 14.97 9.75
CA PHE A 165 -3.74 14.56 11.09
C PHE A 165 -3.32 15.54 12.21
N THR A 166 -2.55 16.60 11.87
CA THR A 166 -2.30 17.68 12.82
C THR A 166 -3.44 18.71 12.88
N GLY A 167 -4.37 18.62 11.92
CA GLY A 167 -5.53 19.52 11.81
C GLY A 167 -5.20 20.93 11.32
N GLN A 168 -4.03 21.12 10.67
CA GLN A 168 -3.57 22.43 10.19
C GLN A 168 -3.85 22.65 8.70
N TYR A 169 -4.73 21.84 8.08
CA TYR A 169 -5.13 21.94 6.67
C TYR A 169 -3.92 21.95 5.73
N SER A 170 -2.99 20.99 5.92
CA SER A 170 -1.72 20.87 5.19
C SER A 170 -0.86 22.15 5.16
N LYS A 171 -1.09 23.03 6.15
CA LYS A 171 -0.48 24.38 6.21
C LYS A 171 -0.73 25.24 4.98
N PHE A 172 -1.79 24.96 4.23
CA PHE A 172 -2.18 25.74 3.05
C PHE A 172 -2.89 27.07 3.38
N PHE A 173 -3.22 27.29 4.63
CA PHE A 173 -4.05 28.44 5.04
C PHE A 173 -3.44 29.78 4.63
N LEU A 174 -2.13 29.97 4.74
CA LEU A 174 -1.48 31.24 4.35
C LEU A 174 -1.54 31.48 2.84
N THR A 175 -1.47 30.42 2.04
CA THR A 175 -1.47 30.52 0.57
C THR A 175 -2.89 30.54 0.02
N TYR A 176 -3.77 29.72 0.54
CA TYR A 176 -5.10 29.46 -0.03
C TYR A 176 -6.29 29.80 0.90
N GLY A 177 -6.05 30.42 2.07
CA GLY A 177 -7.13 30.73 3.04
C GLY A 177 -8.24 31.64 2.50
N GLY A 178 -7.99 32.33 1.37
CA GLY A 178 -9.02 33.06 0.64
C GLY A 178 -9.85 32.23 -0.33
N SER A 179 -9.42 31.01 -0.68
CA SER A 179 -10.08 30.15 -1.65
C SER A 179 -11.38 29.55 -1.11
N ALA A 180 -12.34 29.28 -1.99
CA ALA A 180 -13.62 28.69 -1.60
C ALA A 180 -13.44 27.25 -1.09
N TRP A 181 -12.62 26.47 -1.78
CA TRP A 181 -12.41 25.06 -1.43
C TRP A 181 -11.82 24.88 -0.01
N LEU A 182 -10.84 25.71 0.38
CA LEU A 182 -10.25 25.62 1.72
C LEU A 182 -11.22 26.09 2.80
N LYS A 183 -12.02 27.12 2.53
CA LYS A 183 -13.08 27.55 3.46
C LYS A 183 -14.12 26.45 3.67
N ASP A 184 -14.53 25.78 2.61
CA ASP A 184 -15.45 24.65 2.68
C ASP A 184 -14.83 23.47 3.45
N GLU A 185 -13.54 23.20 3.28
CA GLU A 185 -12.80 22.19 4.04
C GLU A 185 -12.75 22.53 5.53
N VAL A 186 -12.38 23.76 5.87
CA VAL A 186 -12.37 24.25 7.27
C VAL A 186 -13.75 24.08 7.90
N SER A 187 -14.81 24.57 7.24
CA SER A 187 -16.18 24.49 7.77
C SER A 187 -16.60 23.02 8.02
N ARG A 188 -16.33 22.12 7.08
CA ARG A 188 -16.66 20.69 7.25
C ARG A 188 -15.91 20.03 8.42
N ASN A 189 -14.64 20.34 8.58
CA ASN A 189 -13.85 19.77 9.68
C ASN A 189 -14.28 20.34 11.03
N GLU A 190 -14.58 21.65 11.11
CA GLU A 190 -15.12 22.28 12.34
C GLU A 190 -16.48 21.69 12.71
N GLU A 191 -17.42 21.56 11.76
CA GLU A 191 -18.72 20.92 11.97
C GLU A 191 -18.56 19.44 12.40
N MET A 192 -17.58 18.72 11.87
CA MET A 192 -17.29 17.35 12.25
C MET A 192 -16.75 17.29 13.68
N ALA A 193 -15.83 18.18 14.05
CA ALA A 193 -15.29 18.25 15.41
C ALA A 193 -16.42 18.53 16.43
N GLU A 194 -17.26 19.53 16.19
CA GLU A 194 -18.42 19.84 17.03
C GLU A 194 -19.37 18.64 17.15
N ARG A 195 -19.74 18.01 16.02
CA ARG A 195 -20.65 16.85 15.99
C ARG A 195 -20.11 15.64 16.77
N LEU A 196 -18.79 15.47 16.84
CA LEU A 196 -18.15 14.38 17.55
C LEU A 196 -17.73 14.76 18.97
N GLY A 197 -17.98 16.03 19.40
CA GLY A 197 -17.73 16.50 20.76
C GLY A 197 -16.28 16.91 21.05
N PHE A 198 -15.50 17.21 20.01
CA PHE A 198 -14.16 17.76 20.14
C PHE A 198 -14.18 19.30 20.14
N ALA A 199 -13.25 19.90 20.89
CA ALA A 199 -13.20 21.35 21.03
C ALA A 199 -12.64 22.03 19.76
N THR A 200 -11.70 21.37 19.08
CA THR A 200 -11.00 21.90 17.89
C THR A 200 -10.79 20.80 16.87
N VAL A 201 -10.43 21.19 15.63
CA VAL A 201 -10.06 20.22 14.59
C VAL A 201 -8.77 19.46 14.91
N PRO A 202 -7.71 20.10 15.46
CA PRO A 202 -6.54 19.37 15.97
C PRO A 202 -6.90 18.30 17.03
N ASP A 203 -7.81 18.60 17.96
CA ASP A 203 -8.26 17.62 18.94
C ASP A 203 -9.00 16.43 18.32
N LEU A 204 -9.87 16.70 17.34
CA LEU A 204 -10.52 15.65 16.56
C LEU A 204 -9.48 14.76 15.88
N LYS A 205 -8.51 15.35 15.17
CA LYS A 205 -7.49 14.61 14.43
C LYS A 205 -6.57 13.78 15.33
N LYS A 206 -6.21 14.28 16.54
CA LYS A 206 -5.55 13.47 17.56
C LYS A 206 -6.43 12.28 17.99
N GLY A 207 -7.75 12.50 18.15
CA GLY A 207 -8.71 11.42 18.42
C GLY A 207 -8.75 10.37 17.35
N VAL A 208 -8.77 10.77 16.08
CA VAL A 208 -8.70 9.88 14.90
C VAL A 208 -7.36 9.13 14.90
N ALA A 209 -6.23 9.82 15.05
CA ALA A 209 -4.90 9.20 15.06
C ALA A 209 -4.79 8.09 16.12
N ARG A 210 -5.30 8.29 17.32
CA ARG A 210 -5.34 7.25 18.37
C ARG A 210 -6.12 6.01 17.93
N ARG A 211 -7.24 6.18 17.23
CA ARG A 211 -8.05 5.05 16.73
C ARG A 211 -7.34 4.30 15.59
N LEU A 212 -6.65 5.03 14.71
CA LEU A 212 -5.83 4.42 13.63
C LEU A 212 -4.67 3.63 14.22
N ARG A 213 -3.96 4.18 15.22
CA ARG A 213 -2.92 3.45 15.95
C ARG A 213 -3.48 2.18 16.61
N GLN A 214 -4.65 2.28 17.28
CA GLN A 214 -5.31 1.13 17.90
C GLN A 214 -5.68 0.06 16.87
N PHE A 215 -6.15 0.44 15.67
CA PHE A 215 -6.41 -0.48 14.57
C PHE A 215 -5.16 -1.31 14.21
N VAL A 216 -3.99 -0.66 14.13
CA VAL A 216 -2.73 -1.37 13.88
C VAL A 216 -2.35 -2.25 15.07
N GLU A 217 -2.46 -1.74 16.30
CA GLU A 217 -2.16 -2.49 17.53
C GLU A 217 -2.99 -3.77 17.65
N ASP A 218 -4.25 -3.74 17.20
CA ASP A 218 -5.19 -4.86 17.23
C ASP A 218 -5.01 -5.86 16.06
N GLY A 219 -4.06 -5.63 15.16
CA GLY A 219 -3.72 -6.56 14.08
C GLY A 219 -4.02 -6.09 12.66
N GLY A 220 -4.49 -4.86 12.48
CA GLY A 220 -4.74 -4.27 11.17
C GLY A 220 -3.46 -3.93 10.40
N PHE A 221 -3.59 -3.79 9.10
CA PHE A 221 -2.53 -3.32 8.21
C PHE A 221 -2.82 -1.89 7.76
N LEU A 222 -1.87 -0.98 7.98
CA LEU A 222 -1.95 0.42 7.59
C LEU A 222 -0.95 0.74 6.49
N LEU A 223 -1.43 1.22 5.35
CA LEU A 223 -0.61 1.87 4.32
C LEU A 223 -0.83 3.38 4.37
N ALA A 224 0.22 4.16 4.64
CA ALA A 224 0.15 5.61 4.51
C ALA A 224 1.11 6.11 3.43
N MET A 225 0.69 7.15 2.72
CA MET A 225 1.48 7.83 1.70
C MET A 225 1.47 9.34 1.92
N CYS A 226 2.37 10.05 1.25
CA CYS A 226 2.43 11.50 1.25
C CYS A 226 2.45 12.09 2.68
N SER A 227 1.75 13.20 2.91
CA SER A 227 1.72 13.90 4.21
C SER A 227 1.11 13.08 5.35
N ALA A 228 0.24 12.12 5.06
CA ALA A 228 -0.35 11.28 6.10
C ALA A 228 0.70 10.47 6.87
N THR A 229 1.84 10.13 6.26
CA THR A 229 2.95 9.39 6.90
C THR A 229 3.56 10.14 8.07
N GLU A 230 3.74 11.46 7.92
CA GLU A 230 4.32 12.34 8.93
C GLU A 230 3.27 12.85 9.89
N THR A 231 2.15 13.37 9.37
CA THR A 231 1.14 14.06 10.17
C THR A 231 0.42 13.13 11.16
N LEU A 232 0.22 11.86 10.80
CA LEU A 232 -0.30 10.84 11.72
C LEU A 232 0.62 10.69 12.95
N GLU A 233 1.91 10.53 12.72
CA GLU A 233 2.90 10.36 13.77
C GLU A 233 3.01 11.58 14.67
N LEU A 234 2.96 12.78 14.06
CA LEU A 234 2.96 14.03 14.83
C LEU A 234 1.69 14.18 15.68
N ALA A 235 0.52 13.83 15.15
CA ALA A 235 -0.72 13.84 15.93
C ALA A 235 -0.66 12.87 17.12
N LEU A 236 -0.07 11.69 16.95
CA LEU A 236 0.14 10.72 18.02
C LEU A 236 1.11 11.24 19.08
N GLY A 237 2.25 11.79 18.65
CA GLY A 237 3.28 12.30 19.57
C GLY A 237 2.87 13.60 20.29
N ALA A 238 2.01 14.40 19.67
CA ALA A 238 1.57 15.69 20.22
C ALA A 238 0.40 15.59 21.20
N GLU A 239 0.22 14.48 21.91
CA GLU A 239 -0.91 14.28 22.82
C GLU A 239 -0.97 15.38 23.91
N GLN A 240 0.18 15.86 24.40
CA GLN A 240 0.29 16.91 25.41
C GLN A 240 0.91 18.21 24.87
N ALA A 241 1.14 18.30 23.57
CA ALA A 241 1.71 19.47 22.92
C ALA A 241 0.69 20.12 21.98
N ASP A 242 0.65 21.44 22.00
CA ASP A 242 0.00 22.21 20.95
C ASP A 242 1.04 22.50 19.85
N ILE A 243 0.89 21.81 18.71
CA ILE A 243 1.73 22.00 17.52
C ILE A 243 1.01 22.76 16.40
N ALA A 244 -0.29 23.08 16.61
CA ALA A 244 -1.12 23.68 15.59
C ALA A 244 -0.92 25.19 15.54
N ALA A 245 -0.89 25.74 14.34
CA ALA A 245 -0.85 27.19 14.17
C ALA A 245 -2.21 27.81 14.56
N SER A 246 -2.19 29.03 15.09
CA SER A 246 -3.37 29.73 15.64
C SER A 246 -4.58 29.86 14.71
N TYR A 247 -4.40 29.68 13.41
CA TYR A 247 -5.52 29.67 12.45
C TYR A 247 -6.33 28.38 12.52
N ALA A 248 -5.76 27.30 13.07
CA ALA A 248 -6.38 25.99 13.12
C ALA A 248 -7.26 25.79 14.37
N ASP A 249 -6.86 26.37 15.52
CA ASP A 249 -7.54 26.16 16.81
C ASP A 249 -7.75 27.43 17.65
N GLY A 250 -7.25 28.58 17.16
CA GLY A 250 -7.37 29.87 17.82
C GLY A 250 -6.35 30.14 18.93
N THR A 251 -5.45 29.18 19.24
CA THR A 251 -4.39 29.30 20.24
C THR A 251 -3.00 29.37 19.61
N PRO A 252 -2.01 30.05 20.22
CA PRO A 252 -0.64 29.98 19.72
C PRO A 252 -0.03 28.59 20.04
N PRO A 253 0.75 28.02 19.11
CA PRO A 253 1.42 26.75 19.38
C PRO A 253 2.40 26.87 20.55
N ASP A 254 2.64 25.75 21.21
CA ASP A 254 3.62 25.66 22.30
C ASP A 254 5.03 26.02 21.79
N PRO A 255 5.72 26.99 22.39
CA PRO A 255 7.08 27.33 21.97
C PRO A 255 8.09 26.21 22.24
N ASP A 256 7.78 25.29 23.15
CA ASP A 256 8.53 24.10 23.55
C ASP A 256 7.88 22.80 23.04
N ALA A 257 7.14 22.89 21.92
CA ALA A 257 6.41 21.74 21.35
C ALA A 257 7.31 20.51 21.10
N THR A 258 8.54 20.71 20.61
CA THR A 258 9.49 19.62 20.36
C THR A 258 9.80 18.84 21.64
N GLU A 259 10.03 19.53 22.74
CA GLU A 259 10.36 18.92 24.04
C GLU A 259 9.16 18.20 24.69
N LYS A 260 7.94 18.61 24.33
CA LYS A 260 6.69 18.02 24.82
C LYS A 260 6.21 16.80 24.02
N MET A 261 6.82 16.52 22.87
CA MET A 261 6.44 15.37 22.06
C MET A 261 6.65 14.06 22.81
N GLN A 262 5.66 13.18 22.72
CA GLN A 262 5.67 11.84 23.33
C GLN A 262 5.96 10.78 22.26
N TRP A 263 7.24 10.59 21.95
CA TRP A 263 7.67 9.69 20.89
C TRP A 263 7.42 8.20 21.16
N ASP A 264 7.11 7.82 22.41
CA ASP A 264 6.66 6.47 22.76
C ASP A 264 5.26 6.14 22.21
N LEU A 265 4.46 7.15 21.90
CA LEU A 265 3.13 7.01 21.32
C LEU A 265 3.14 6.83 19.79
N THR A 266 4.23 7.16 19.12
CA THR A 266 4.37 7.03 17.66
C THR A 266 4.72 5.60 17.24
N MET A 267 4.50 5.25 15.96
CA MET A 267 4.81 3.92 15.43
C MET A 267 6.17 3.87 14.74
N ALA A 268 6.45 4.85 13.87
CA ALA A 268 7.60 4.85 12.95
C ALA A 268 8.75 5.75 13.36
N PHE A 269 8.47 6.94 13.92
CA PHE A 269 9.46 7.99 14.09
C PHE A 269 9.71 8.37 15.54
N THR A 270 10.89 8.96 15.79
CA THR A 270 11.33 9.46 17.09
C THR A 270 12.21 10.70 16.95
N ASP A 271 12.27 11.51 18.02
CA ASP A 271 13.22 12.62 18.21
C ASP A 271 13.23 13.68 17.08
N ALA A 272 12.12 13.84 16.36
CA ALA A 272 12.00 14.85 15.33
C ALA A 272 11.81 16.26 15.90
N VAL A 273 12.31 17.24 15.19
CA VAL A 273 12.16 18.66 15.51
C VAL A 273 10.89 19.20 14.86
N ILE A 274 9.96 19.72 15.65
CA ILE A 274 8.66 20.21 15.20
C ILE A 274 8.79 21.60 14.59
N GLN A 275 8.17 21.81 13.43
CA GLN A 275 8.07 23.10 12.77
C GLN A 275 6.74 23.77 13.11
N ILE A 276 6.73 24.63 14.11
CA ILE A 276 5.52 25.32 14.62
C ILE A 276 5.12 26.55 13.78
N GLY A 277 5.90 26.94 12.79
CA GLY A 277 5.62 28.12 11.97
C GLY A 277 4.55 27.86 10.90
N ALA A 278 3.64 28.82 10.75
CA ALA A 278 2.62 28.77 9.70
C ALA A 278 3.14 29.07 8.29
N SER A 279 4.33 29.66 8.17
CA SER A 279 4.89 30.14 6.88
C SER A 279 5.52 29.05 6.03
N VAL A 280 5.44 27.79 6.45
CA VAL A 280 6.21 26.71 5.88
C VAL A 280 5.36 25.46 5.79
N ASN A 281 5.33 24.79 4.64
CA ASN A 281 4.56 23.58 4.44
C ASN A 281 5.15 22.34 5.13
N ALA A 282 6.31 22.43 5.80
CA ALA A 282 6.88 21.37 6.60
C ALA A 282 6.27 21.32 7.99
N PHE A 283 6.08 20.12 8.50
CA PHE A 283 5.57 19.86 9.84
C PHE A 283 6.69 19.58 10.82
N SER A 284 7.74 18.89 10.38
CA SER A 284 8.90 18.54 11.19
C SER A 284 10.13 18.30 10.32
N ASP A 285 11.22 17.85 10.92
CA ASP A 285 12.41 17.37 10.22
C ASP A 285 12.38 15.83 9.95
N ILE A 286 11.23 15.20 10.04
CA ILE A 286 11.03 13.81 9.56
C ILE A 286 11.22 13.80 8.05
N ASP A 287 10.55 14.72 7.34
CA ASP A 287 10.78 14.89 5.90
C ASP A 287 12.21 15.37 5.64
N ALA A 288 12.94 14.58 4.86
CA ALA A 288 14.32 14.88 4.50
C ALA A 288 14.44 16.04 3.49
N HIS A 289 13.36 16.36 2.78
CA HIS A 289 13.29 17.50 1.87
C HIS A 289 12.80 18.74 2.61
N GLN A 290 13.72 19.36 3.37
CA GLN A 290 13.36 20.55 4.14
C GLN A 290 12.84 21.69 3.25
N VAL A 291 11.90 22.37 3.80
CA VAL A 291 11.06 23.50 3.44
C VAL A 291 11.69 24.61 2.59
N ASN A 292 12.96 24.83 2.66
CA ASN A 292 13.68 25.87 1.92
C ASN A 292 14.37 25.34 0.66
N THR A 293 14.21 24.06 0.34
CA THR A 293 14.68 23.54 -0.92
C THR A 293 13.62 23.86 -1.95
N PRO A 294 13.91 24.65 -2.99
CA PRO A 294 12.99 24.80 -4.11
C PRO A 294 12.57 23.40 -4.54
N TRP A 295 11.29 23.23 -4.89
CA TRP A 295 10.75 22.00 -5.45
C TRP A 295 11.82 21.38 -6.34
N ARG A 296 12.26 20.18 -6.03
CA ARG A 296 13.29 19.51 -6.82
C ARG A 296 12.74 19.40 -8.23
N LEU A 297 13.21 20.27 -9.12
CA LEU A 297 12.85 20.26 -10.55
C LEU A 297 13.50 19.09 -11.29
N GLU A 298 14.42 18.39 -10.66
CA GLU A 298 15.08 17.20 -11.20
C GLU A 298 14.48 15.96 -10.55
N LEU A 299 13.78 15.19 -11.34
CA LEU A 299 13.32 13.86 -10.97
C LEU A 299 14.51 12.97 -10.65
N GLY A 300 14.57 12.51 -9.43
CA GLY A 300 15.50 11.49 -8.99
C GLY A 300 15.02 10.08 -9.31
N ALA A 301 15.67 9.15 -8.69
CA ALA A 301 15.23 7.77 -8.62
C ALA A 301 15.62 7.20 -7.26
N PHE A 302 14.84 6.31 -6.73
CA PHE A 302 15.16 5.60 -5.50
C PHE A 302 15.40 4.12 -5.78
N THR A 303 16.17 3.49 -4.90
CA THR A 303 16.56 2.09 -5.04
C THR A 303 15.82 1.25 -4.01
N LEU A 304 15.19 0.18 -4.50
CA LEU A 304 14.59 -0.85 -3.65
C LEU A 304 15.68 -1.68 -2.97
N PHE A 305 15.36 -2.13 -1.78
CA PHE A 305 16.19 -3.10 -1.06
C PHE A 305 16.41 -4.36 -1.90
N ASP A 306 17.66 -4.84 -1.94
CA ASP A 306 18.00 -6.10 -2.61
C ASP A 306 17.60 -7.28 -1.73
N PHE A 307 16.45 -7.86 -2.00
CA PHE A 307 15.79 -8.81 -1.12
C PHE A 307 16.03 -10.28 -1.48
N SER A 308 15.99 -11.13 -0.46
CA SER A 308 15.87 -12.57 -0.59
C SER A 308 14.42 -13.00 -0.44
N ALA A 309 13.85 -13.61 -1.49
CA ALA A 309 12.50 -14.16 -1.41
C ALA A 309 12.32 -15.23 -0.32
N LYS A 310 13.42 -15.86 0.13
CA LYS A 310 13.43 -16.98 1.08
C LYS A 310 13.66 -16.57 2.54
N PHE A 311 14.42 -15.51 2.77
CA PHE A 311 14.96 -15.19 4.10
C PHE A 311 14.49 -13.84 4.65
N ASP A 312 14.15 -12.90 3.79
CA ASP A 312 13.72 -11.59 4.25
C ASP A 312 12.31 -11.62 4.84
N PRO A 313 12.03 -10.80 5.85
CA PRO A 313 10.76 -10.83 6.57
C PRO A 313 9.57 -10.37 5.73
N VAL A 314 9.79 -9.50 4.74
CA VAL A 314 8.74 -8.83 3.97
C VAL A 314 8.98 -8.80 2.44
N PRO A 315 9.39 -9.93 1.81
CA PRO A 315 9.76 -9.93 0.40
C PRO A 315 8.56 -9.62 -0.53
N THR A 316 7.33 -9.86 -0.08
CA THR A 316 6.11 -9.56 -0.84
C THR A 316 5.84 -8.08 -0.98
N MET A 317 6.46 -7.22 -0.15
CA MET A 317 6.33 -5.76 -0.23
C MET A 317 7.09 -5.16 -1.42
N LEU A 318 8.09 -5.87 -1.94
CA LEU A 318 8.95 -5.37 -3.01
C LEU A 318 8.44 -5.84 -4.37
N THR A 319 8.74 -5.08 -5.42
CA THR A 319 8.35 -5.48 -6.77
C THR A 319 9.04 -6.76 -7.21
N GLN A 320 8.28 -7.70 -7.75
CA GLN A 320 8.78 -8.99 -8.19
C GLN A 320 9.26 -8.98 -9.65
N ASN A 321 9.25 -7.82 -10.30
CA ASN A 321 9.62 -7.69 -11.71
C ASN A 321 11.12 -7.42 -11.92
N HIS A 322 11.95 -7.70 -10.93
CA HIS A 322 13.40 -7.46 -10.95
C HIS A 322 13.81 -6.00 -11.21
N VAL A 323 12.89 -5.07 -10.98
CA VAL A 323 13.16 -3.63 -11.04
C VAL A 323 13.65 -3.19 -9.67
N SER A 324 14.91 -2.76 -9.60
CA SER A 324 15.53 -2.27 -8.36
C SER A 324 15.54 -0.75 -8.25
N VAL A 325 15.34 -0.04 -9.36
CA VAL A 325 15.34 1.42 -9.41
C VAL A 325 13.99 1.90 -9.92
N ILE A 326 13.36 2.77 -9.16
CA ILE A 326 12.04 3.34 -9.47
C ILE A 326 12.18 4.85 -9.61
N PRO A 327 11.57 5.48 -10.62
CA PRO A 327 11.52 6.93 -10.73
C PRO A 327 10.93 7.57 -9.47
N ASP A 328 11.51 8.66 -9.03
CA ASP A 328 11.03 9.42 -7.88
C ASP A 328 9.69 10.08 -8.22
N PHE A 329 8.87 10.28 -7.21
CA PHE A 329 7.60 10.99 -7.35
C PHE A 329 7.41 11.93 -6.16
N TYR A 330 6.71 13.02 -6.41
CA TYR A 330 6.54 14.09 -5.45
C TYR A 330 5.35 13.88 -4.51
N GLY A 331 5.25 14.73 -3.53
CA GLY A 331 4.21 14.80 -2.51
C GLY A 331 4.64 15.78 -1.43
N LEU A 332 3.84 15.98 -0.41
CA LEU A 332 4.19 16.88 0.69
C LEU A 332 5.28 16.29 1.58
N THR A 333 5.21 14.99 1.85
CA THR A 333 6.27 14.24 2.53
C THR A 333 6.78 13.18 1.57
N THR A 334 7.94 13.42 0.98
CA THR A 334 8.47 12.60 -0.11
C THR A 334 9.51 11.59 0.34
N SER A 335 10.04 11.75 1.54
CA SER A 335 11.12 10.92 2.06
C SER A 335 11.29 11.13 3.56
N PHE A 336 12.02 10.23 4.18
CA PHE A 336 12.21 10.21 5.63
C PHE A 336 13.68 10.21 5.99
N ARG A 337 14.04 11.02 6.96
CA ARG A 337 15.37 10.97 7.57
C ARG A 337 15.54 9.64 8.32
N THR A 338 16.59 8.91 8.00
CA THR A 338 16.85 7.59 8.62
C THR A 338 17.20 7.70 10.12
N ASP A 339 17.77 8.83 10.55
CA ASP A 339 18.07 9.08 11.98
C ASP A 339 16.81 9.44 12.80
N ARG A 340 15.65 9.57 12.16
CA ARG A 340 14.34 9.74 12.82
C ARG A 340 13.53 8.45 12.89
N LEU A 341 13.97 7.38 12.22
CA LEU A 341 13.28 6.09 12.27
C LEU A 341 13.52 5.39 13.60
N LYS A 342 12.47 4.82 14.16
CA LYS A 342 12.58 3.96 15.35
C LYS A 342 13.38 2.69 15.07
N PRO A 343 14.10 2.15 16.07
CA PRO A 343 14.76 0.86 15.96
C PRO A 343 13.78 -0.25 15.57
N GLY A 344 14.16 -1.10 14.63
CA GLY A 344 13.31 -2.19 14.12
C GLY A 344 12.48 -1.83 12.88
N THR A 345 12.48 -0.57 12.46
CA THR A 345 11.91 -0.18 11.16
C THR A 345 12.72 -0.76 10.01
N ILE A 346 12.05 -1.40 9.07
CA ILE A 346 12.66 -1.98 7.87
C ILE A 346 12.62 -0.94 6.75
N VAL A 347 13.79 -0.55 6.23
CA VAL A 347 13.89 0.34 5.08
C VAL A 347 13.83 -0.49 3.81
N LEU A 348 12.73 -0.37 3.06
CA LEU A 348 12.48 -1.12 1.82
C LEU A 348 12.97 -0.39 0.57
N ALA A 349 13.11 0.94 0.61
CA ALA A 349 13.68 1.72 -0.47
C ALA A 349 14.35 2.99 0.06
N ARG A 350 15.39 3.43 -0.65
CA ARG A 350 16.18 4.62 -0.28
C ARG A 350 16.70 5.39 -1.50
N ASP A 351 16.98 6.66 -1.27
CA ASP A 351 17.83 7.50 -2.12
C ASP A 351 19.02 7.95 -1.26
N GLY A 352 20.20 7.37 -1.50
CA GLY A 352 21.36 7.57 -0.62
C GLY A 352 21.06 7.21 0.84
N ASP A 353 21.20 8.19 1.73
CA ASP A 353 20.94 8.04 3.18
C ASP A 353 19.48 8.33 3.59
N ILE A 354 18.63 8.64 2.62
CA ILE A 354 17.24 8.99 2.85
C ILE A 354 16.35 7.78 2.61
N ALA A 355 15.42 7.47 3.53
CA ALA A 355 14.44 6.42 3.33
C ALA A 355 13.22 6.94 2.54
N LYS A 356 12.71 6.11 1.62
CA LYS A 356 11.53 6.41 0.77
C LYS A 356 10.35 5.51 1.06
N TYR A 357 10.63 4.27 1.48
CA TYR A 357 9.64 3.25 1.71
C TYR A 357 10.07 2.44 2.93
N VAL A 358 9.26 2.45 3.95
CA VAL A 358 9.56 1.85 5.25
C VAL A 358 8.40 1.00 5.75
N HIS A 359 8.71 -0.03 6.52
CA HIS A 359 7.75 -0.97 7.08
C HIS A 359 8.07 -1.28 8.53
N GLY A 360 7.06 -1.51 9.35
CA GLY A 360 7.24 -1.91 10.73
C GLY A 360 6.07 -2.69 11.31
N ASN A 361 6.30 -3.24 12.50
CA ASN A 361 5.28 -3.88 13.30
C ASN A 361 4.87 -2.95 14.45
N PHE A 362 3.61 -3.01 14.83
CA PHE A 362 3.11 -2.34 16.01
C PHE A 362 1.98 -3.16 16.63
N GLY A 363 2.14 -3.60 17.89
CA GLY A 363 1.22 -4.57 18.48
C GLY A 363 1.16 -5.88 17.69
N GLU A 364 -0.03 -6.31 17.33
CA GLU A 364 -0.28 -7.49 16.51
C GLU A 364 -0.32 -7.20 15.00
N GLY A 365 -0.36 -5.92 14.62
CA GLY A 365 -0.47 -5.47 13.23
C GLY A 365 0.83 -4.91 12.67
N THR A 366 0.69 -4.31 11.49
CA THR A 366 1.82 -3.78 10.73
C THR A 366 1.44 -2.49 10.02
N TRP A 367 2.44 -1.67 9.76
CA TRP A 367 2.29 -0.44 9.01
C TRP A 367 3.35 -0.33 7.92
N THR A 368 3.03 0.38 6.87
CA THR A 368 3.95 0.71 5.78
C THR A 368 3.77 2.18 5.39
N TYR A 369 4.87 2.91 5.31
CA TYR A 369 4.88 4.30 4.87
C TYR A 369 5.67 4.45 3.58
N PHE A 370 5.06 5.13 2.61
CA PHE A 370 5.64 5.35 1.32
C PHE A 370 5.68 6.87 1.03
N GLY A 371 6.88 7.43 0.98
CA GLY A 371 7.08 8.85 0.70
C GLY A 371 6.77 9.18 -0.75
N GLY A 372 5.97 10.21 -0.97
CA GLY A 372 5.56 10.66 -2.29
C GLY A 372 4.09 10.42 -2.61
N HIS A 373 3.69 10.75 -3.83
CA HIS A 373 2.30 10.74 -4.27
C HIS A 373 2.07 9.71 -5.40
N ASP A 374 2.08 10.11 -6.68
CA ASP A 374 1.78 9.22 -7.81
C ASP A 374 3.07 8.69 -8.46
N PRO A 375 3.24 7.35 -8.56
CA PRO A 375 4.43 6.74 -9.15
C PRO A 375 4.67 7.04 -10.63
N GLU A 376 3.64 7.43 -11.38
CA GLU A 376 3.74 7.67 -12.83
C GLU A 376 3.40 9.11 -13.23
N ASP A 377 2.96 9.91 -12.27
CA ASP A 377 2.78 11.37 -12.44
C ASP A 377 3.58 12.12 -11.38
N PRO A 378 4.88 12.26 -11.59
CA PRO A 378 5.78 12.84 -10.60
C PRO A 378 5.55 14.32 -10.34
N GLU A 379 4.88 15.03 -11.23
CA GLU A 379 4.60 16.47 -11.13
C GLU A 379 3.13 16.77 -10.82
N HIS A 380 2.36 15.76 -10.41
CA HIS A 380 0.93 15.87 -10.15
C HIS A 380 0.58 17.07 -9.25
N GLN A 381 -0.38 17.86 -9.70
CA GLN A 381 -0.91 19.01 -8.97
C GLN A 381 -2.42 18.89 -8.80
N ILE A 382 -2.96 19.56 -7.78
CA ILE A 382 -4.41 19.59 -7.55
C ILE A 382 -5.13 20.12 -8.80
N GLY A 383 -6.01 19.30 -9.36
CA GLY A 383 -6.80 19.62 -10.55
C GLY A 383 -6.23 19.10 -11.86
N ASP A 384 -5.09 18.41 -11.84
CA ASP A 384 -4.59 17.68 -13.00
C ASP A 384 -5.49 16.51 -13.37
N PRO A 385 -5.50 16.09 -14.63
CA PRO A 385 -6.23 14.90 -15.02
C PRO A 385 -5.61 13.66 -14.35
N PRO A 386 -6.42 12.62 -14.05
CA PRO A 386 -5.89 11.40 -13.44
C PRO A 386 -4.89 10.69 -14.37
N THR A 387 -3.91 10.02 -13.77
CA THR A 387 -2.95 9.17 -14.51
C THR A 387 -3.68 8.08 -15.29
N ASP A 388 -3.37 7.96 -16.58
CA ASP A 388 -3.92 6.90 -17.43
C ASP A 388 -3.16 5.58 -17.21
N LEU A 389 -3.67 4.73 -16.31
CA LEU A 389 -3.06 3.44 -16.00
C LEU A 389 -3.08 2.42 -17.16
N ASP A 390 -3.83 2.68 -18.22
CA ASP A 390 -3.72 1.87 -19.45
C ASP A 390 -2.39 2.11 -20.18
N LEU A 391 -1.72 3.22 -19.94
CA LEU A 391 -0.36 3.49 -20.41
C LEU A 391 0.71 2.87 -19.50
N HIS A 392 0.37 2.59 -18.23
CA HIS A 392 1.29 2.16 -17.17
C HIS A 392 0.95 0.77 -16.59
N ARG A 393 0.46 -0.16 -17.43
CA ARG A 393 -0.06 -1.49 -17.05
C ARG A 393 0.91 -2.37 -16.26
N ALA A 394 2.21 -2.13 -16.40
CA ALA A 394 3.28 -2.88 -15.74
C ALA A 394 4.13 -1.98 -14.82
N SER A 395 3.60 -0.82 -14.42
CA SER A 395 4.30 0.12 -13.56
C SER A 395 4.85 -0.54 -12.30
N PRO A 396 6.16 -0.43 -12.03
CA PRO A 396 6.74 -0.99 -10.82
C PRO A 396 6.26 -0.24 -9.57
N GLY A 397 6.04 1.06 -9.62
CA GLY A 397 5.55 1.86 -8.50
C GLY A 397 4.12 1.48 -8.10
N TYR A 398 3.21 1.37 -9.07
CA TYR A 398 1.85 0.89 -8.81
C TYR A 398 1.81 -0.59 -8.36
N ARG A 399 2.77 -1.41 -8.80
CA ARG A 399 2.91 -2.78 -8.28
C ARG A 399 3.33 -2.79 -6.81
N LEU A 400 4.17 -1.85 -6.34
CA LEU A 400 4.48 -1.72 -4.92
C LEU A 400 3.20 -1.44 -4.10
N ILE A 401 2.33 -0.56 -4.58
CA ILE A 401 1.03 -0.29 -3.94
C ILE A 401 0.20 -1.58 -3.84
N LEU A 402 0.04 -2.30 -4.96
CA LEU A 402 -0.77 -3.53 -5.00
C LEU A 402 -0.13 -4.70 -4.23
N ASN A 403 1.21 -4.73 -4.09
CA ASN A 403 1.90 -5.65 -3.20
C ASN A 403 1.44 -5.46 -1.75
N ASN A 404 1.27 -4.20 -1.31
CA ASN A 404 0.75 -3.89 0.02
C ASN A 404 -0.69 -4.37 0.21
N VAL A 405 -1.53 -4.30 -0.84
CA VAL A 405 -2.92 -4.80 -0.76
C VAL A 405 -2.97 -6.31 -0.53
N LEU A 406 -2.08 -7.08 -1.18
CA LEU A 406 -2.03 -8.53 -1.01
C LEU A 406 -1.19 -8.98 0.21
N PHE A 407 -0.41 -8.10 0.83
CA PHE A 407 0.44 -8.47 1.96
C PHE A 407 -0.33 -9.08 3.14
N PRO A 408 -1.47 -8.53 3.61
CA PRO A 408 -2.23 -9.14 4.71
C PRO A 408 -2.91 -10.45 4.34
N ALA A 409 -3.05 -10.74 3.04
CA ALA A 409 -3.55 -12.04 2.56
C ALA A 409 -2.52 -13.16 2.72
N ALA A 410 -1.23 -12.81 2.83
CA ALA A 410 -0.15 -13.77 2.88
C ALA A 410 -0.13 -14.54 4.21
N ARG A 411 -0.07 -15.88 4.12
CA ARG A 411 0.13 -16.73 5.30
C ARG A 411 1.43 -16.35 5.99
N LYS A 412 1.36 -16.03 7.30
CA LYS A 412 2.56 -15.76 8.11
C LYS A 412 3.49 -16.97 8.07
N GLN A 413 4.67 -16.80 7.52
CA GLN A 413 5.71 -17.84 7.50
C GLN A 413 6.70 -17.62 8.64
N ARG A 414 7.17 -18.72 9.22
CA ARG A 414 8.34 -18.63 10.12
C ARG A 414 9.56 -18.29 9.28
N LEU A 415 10.35 -17.32 9.75
CA LEU A 415 11.64 -17.01 9.13
C LEU A 415 12.47 -18.29 9.06
N LYS A 416 13.02 -18.57 7.89
CA LYS A 416 13.97 -19.66 7.70
C LYS A 416 15.31 -19.16 8.26
N THR A 417 15.79 -19.78 9.32
CA THR A 417 17.11 -19.53 9.92
C THR A 417 18.17 -20.34 9.24
#